data_6653c9b1437876b5d18bf874e9079343
#
_entry.id   6653c9b1437876b5d18bf874e9079343
#
_cell.length_a   1.000
_cell.length_b   1.000
_cell.length_c   1.000
_cell.angle_alpha   90.00
_cell.angle_beta   90.00
_cell.angle_gamma   90.00
#
_symmetry.space_group_name_H-M   'P 1'
#
loop_
_entity.id
_entity.type
_entity.pdbx_description
1 polymer ?
#
loop_
_entity_poly.entity_id
_entity_poly.type
_entity_poly.pdbx_seq_one_letter_code
_entity_poly.pdbx_strand_id
1 'polypeptide(L)'
;PWTVPGATISNDVKGRITRLADTVNVPIAESQPFAIAGNLSVFAPAAGNKWEVNTTKYVKWTMQGNVENVSIYWNNGNGTWNFIGYANGSIGNTTGYPWLIPVDNPAVISPNATIKVSNTFDEQTNDTSDTFSVVPRFEVTSPVASELLYANKVKYILWNKFGDVQNVNLYWSKTNFTEGLGTLIEANTTND
;
A
#
# COMPACT_ATOMS: atom_id res chain seq x y z
N PRO A 1 -13.60 9.78 34.40
CA PRO A 1 -13.10 9.36 33.11
C PRO A 1 -13.65 7.97 32.77
N TRP A 2 -13.97 7.76 31.52
CA TRP A 2 -14.42 6.47 30.97
C TRP A 2 -13.51 6.08 29.82
N THR A 3 -12.93 4.89 29.88
CA THR A 3 -12.16 4.33 28.76
C THR A 3 -13.13 3.61 27.82
N VAL A 4 -13.20 4.04 26.57
CA VAL A 4 -14.06 3.43 25.57
C VAL A 4 -13.59 1.99 25.32
N PRO A 5 -14.48 0.97 25.42
CA PRO A 5 -14.11 -0.41 25.18
C PRO A 5 -13.66 -0.63 23.72
N GLY A 6 -12.50 -1.25 23.53
CA GLY A 6 -11.92 -1.45 22.20
C GLY A 6 -12.67 -2.41 21.29
N ALA A 7 -13.59 -3.22 21.82
CA ALA A 7 -14.35 -4.21 21.04
C ALA A 7 -15.71 -3.69 20.53
N THR A 8 -16.15 -2.51 20.99
CA THR A 8 -17.50 -2.01 20.68
C THR A 8 -17.43 -0.95 19.59
N ILE A 9 -18.01 -1.24 18.44
CA ILE A 9 -18.28 -0.24 17.39
C ILE A 9 -19.81 -0.16 17.25
N SER A 10 -20.36 1.04 17.32
CA SER A 10 -21.81 1.26 17.20
C SER A 10 -22.11 2.73 16.89
N ASN A 11 -23.09 2.97 16.06
CA ASN A 11 -23.55 4.32 15.73
C ASN A 11 -24.69 4.80 16.65
N ASP A 12 -25.15 3.96 17.58
CA ASP A 12 -26.27 4.26 18.48
C ASP A 12 -25.93 3.83 19.94
N VAL A 13 -25.03 4.57 20.57
CA VAL A 13 -24.62 4.37 21.97
C VAL A 13 -25.21 5.48 22.80
N LYS A 14 -25.71 5.15 24.01
CA LYS A 14 -26.17 6.14 25.00
C LYS A 14 -25.47 5.92 26.34
N GLY A 15 -25.11 7.01 26.96
CA GLY A 15 -24.70 7.03 28.36
C GLY A 15 -25.93 7.20 29.27
N ARG A 16 -25.94 6.49 30.41
CA ARG A 16 -27.00 6.60 31.42
C ARG A 16 -26.42 6.92 32.78
N ILE A 17 -27.03 7.84 33.51
CA ILE A 17 -26.70 8.16 34.89
C ILE A 17 -27.85 7.72 35.80
N THR A 18 -27.57 6.90 36.77
CA THR A 18 -28.52 6.45 37.80
C THR A 18 -28.00 6.75 39.21
N ARG A 19 -28.90 6.91 40.16
CA ARG A 19 -28.55 7.05 41.59
C ARG A 19 -28.19 5.69 42.20
N LEU A 20 -27.14 5.62 42.99
CA LEU A 20 -26.64 4.36 43.56
C LEU A 20 -27.59 3.69 44.54
N ALA A 21 -28.39 4.48 45.29
CA ALA A 21 -29.18 4.00 46.43
C ALA A 21 -30.63 3.63 46.11
N ASP A 22 -31.13 3.86 44.89
CA ASP A 22 -32.53 3.62 44.52
C ASP A 22 -32.65 3.31 43.04
N THR A 23 -32.96 2.06 42.76
CA THR A 23 -33.02 1.57 41.35
C THR A 23 -34.43 1.58 40.75
N VAL A 24 -35.48 1.93 41.54
CA VAL A 24 -36.86 1.71 41.11
C VAL A 24 -37.59 3.02 40.72
N ASN A 25 -37.31 4.18 41.37
CA ASN A 25 -38.08 5.41 41.18
C ASN A 25 -37.27 6.69 40.95
N VAL A 26 -36.04 6.60 40.46
CA VAL A 26 -35.18 7.75 40.28
C VAL A 26 -35.25 8.23 38.80
N PRO A 27 -35.23 9.54 38.57
CA PRO A 27 -35.06 10.07 37.24
C PRO A 27 -33.76 9.53 36.62
N ILE A 28 -33.92 8.76 35.55
CA ILE A 28 -32.80 8.27 34.74
C ILE A 28 -32.48 9.39 33.76
N ALA A 29 -31.23 9.88 33.79
CA ALA A 29 -30.73 10.78 32.78
C ALA A 29 -29.97 10.00 31.72
N GLU A 30 -30.33 10.14 30.46
CA GLU A 30 -29.67 9.53 29.32
C GLU A 30 -29.07 10.61 28.43
N SER A 31 -27.94 10.33 27.83
CA SER A 31 -27.36 11.19 26.80
C SER A 31 -28.15 11.09 25.49
N GLN A 32 -27.94 12.04 24.61
CA GLN A 32 -28.25 11.83 23.20
C GLN A 32 -27.38 10.67 22.66
N PRO A 33 -27.84 9.99 21.59
CA PRO A 33 -27.05 8.98 20.92
C PRO A 33 -25.70 9.55 20.46
N PHE A 34 -24.65 8.74 20.57
CA PHE A 34 -23.32 9.03 20.03
C PHE A 34 -22.72 7.76 19.42
N ALA A 35 -21.70 7.91 18.58
CA ALA A 35 -21.02 6.78 17.94
C ALA A 35 -19.74 6.42 18.67
N ILE A 36 -19.44 5.13 18.69
CA ILE A 36 -18.11 4.58 18.99
C ILE A 36 -17.59 4.00 17.68
N ALA A 37 -16.59 4.65 17.10
CA ALA A 37 -15.95 4.23 15.86
C ALA A 37 -14.71 3.37 16.14
N GLY A 38 -14.35 2.54 15.17
CA GLY A 38 -13.05 1.88 15.15
C GLY A 38 -11.93 2.85 14.80
N ASN A 39 -10.69 2.35 14.82
CA ASN A 39 -9.54 3.06 14.30
C ASN A 39 -8.73 2.15 13.39
N LEU A 40 -8.22 2.69 12.29
CA LEU A 40 -7.31 2.04 11.36
C LEU A 40 -6.01 2.83 11.33
N SER A 41 -4.89 2.14 11.13
CA SER A 41 -3.59 2.77 10.91
C SER A 41 -2.78 1.96 9.89
N VAL A 42 -2.58 2.53 8.71
CA VAL A 42 -1.84 1.91 7.61
C VAL A 42 -0.34 2.14 7.82
N PHE A 43 0.42 1.05 7.89
CA PHE A 43 1.87 1.12 8.09
C PHE A 43 2.69 0.53 6.93
N ALA A 44 2.05 -0.12 5.96
CA ALA A 44 2.68 -0.50 4.70
C ALA A 44 1.73 -0.25 3.52
N PRO A 45 2.19 0.50 2.51
CA PRO A 45 3.56 1.02 2.31
C PRO A 45 3.96 2.08 3.33
N ALA A 46 5.26 2.14 3.64
CA ALA A 46 5.85 3.19 4.47
C ALA A 46 6.49 4.27 3.58
N ALA A 47 6.79 5.43 4.18
CA ALA A 47 7.47 6.53 3.50
C ALA A 47 8.76 6.07 2.78
N GLY A 48 8.92 6.51 1.54
CA GLY A 48 10.10 6.21 0.73
C GLY A 48 10.18 4.78 0.17
N ASN A 49 9.18 3.92 0.43
CA ASN A 49 9.12 2.62 -0.23
C ASN A 49 9.06 2.79 -1.74
N LYS A 50 9.70 1.86 -2.46
CA LYS A 50 9.61 1.74 -3.92
C LYS A 50 8.99 0.40 -4.26
N TRP A 51 7.82 0.43 -4.82
CA TRP A 51 7.09 -0.75 -5.26
C TRP A 51 7.12 -0.83 -6.78
N GLU A 52 7.49 -1.98 -7.30
CA GLU A 52 7.64 -2.20 -8.73
C GLU A 52 6.35 -2.74 -9.34
N VAL A 53 5.98 -2.27 -10.52
CA VAL A 53 4.89 -2.86 -11.31
C VAL A 53 5.16 -4.33 -11.62
N ASN A 54 4.10 -5.09 -11.85
CA ASN A 54 4.15 -6.54 -12.05
C ASN A 54 4.78 -7.32 -10.88
N THR A 55 4.67 -6.78 -9.66
CA THR A 55 5.05 -7.48 -8.42
C THR A 55 3.90 -7.45 -7.44
N THR A 56 3.80 -8.49 -6.61
CA THR A 56 2.85 -8.51 -5.50
C THR A 56 3.48 -7.87 -4.27
N LYS A 57 2.83 -6.84 -3.75
CA LYS A 57 3.19 -6.18 -2.49
C LYS A 57 2.03 -6.30 -1.51
N TYR A 58 2.33 -6.17 -0.22
CA TYR A 58 1.32 -6.36 0.82
C TYR A 58 0.97 -5.03 1.47
N VAL A 59 -0.29 -4.65 1.36
CA VAL A 59 -0.86 -3.52 2.11
C VAL A 59 -1.11 -4.00 3.54
N LYS A 60 -0.61 -3.27 4.52
CA LYS A 60 -0.74 -3.64 5.93
C LYS A 60 -1.23 -2.48 6.79
N TRP A 61 -2.07 -2.83 7.75
CA TRP A 61 -2.67 -1.90 8.72
C TRP A 61 -2.87 -2.56 10.07
N THR A 62 -2.96 -1.75 11.11
CA THR A 62 -3.50 -2.15 12.41
C THR A 62 -4.93 -1.66 12.54
N MET A 63 -5.71 -2.29 13.40
CA MET A 63 -7.04 -1.84 13.75
C MET A 63 -7.26 -1.83 15.26
N GLN A 64 -8.13 -0.95 15.72
CA GLN A 64 -8.72 -0.96 17.05
C GLN A 64 -10.24 -0.97 16.92
N GLY A 65 -10.91 -1.76 17.74
CA GLY A 65 -12.31 -2.05 17.59
C GLY A 65 -12.56 -3.19 16.58
N ASN A 66 -13.81 -3.62 16.49
CA ASN A 66 -14.23 -4.70 15.57
C ASN A 66 -14.49 -4.16 14.17
N VAL A 67 -13.44 -3.92 13.39
CA VAL A 67 -13.55 -3.58 11.97
C VAL A 67 -13.60 -4.88 11.17
N GLU A 68 -14.79 -5.31 10.76
CA GLU A 68 -14.98 -6.62 10.11
C GLU A 68 -14.41 -6.64 8.69
N ASN A 69 -14.80 -5.67 7.87
CA ASN A 69 -14.39 -5.59 6.47
C ASN A 69 -13.88 -4.20 6.11
N VAL A 70 -12.89 -4.17 5.24
CA VAL A 70 -12.31 -2.95 4.71
C VAL A 70 -12.31 -2.95 3.19
N SER A 71 -12.42 -1.78 2.61
CA SER A 71 -12.14 -1.48 1.22
C SER A 71 -10.76 -0.83 1.10
N ILE A 72 -10.02 -1.18 0.07
CA ILE A 72 -8.65 -0.74 -0.16
C ILE A 72 -8.59 0.00 -1.48
N TYR A 73 -7.93 1.15 -1.49
CA TYR A 73 -7.80 2.03 -2.65
C TYR A 73 -6.36 2.51 -2.81
N TRP A 74 -5.96 2.84 -4.03
CA TRP A 74 -4.72 3.53 -4.32
C TRP A 74 -4.98 4.88 -5.01
N ASN A 75 -4.03 5.79 -4.84
CA ASN A 75 -4.01 7.10 -5.49
C ASN A 75 -2.57 7.38 -5.96
N ASN A 76 -2.42 7.96 -7.14
CA ASN A 76 -1.11 8.30 -7.72
C ASN A 76 -0.65 9.74 -7.41
N GLY A 77 -1.29 10.42 -6.45
CA GLY A 77 -1.04 11.81 -6.12
C GLY A 77 -1.93 12.82 -6.85
N ASN A 78 -2.87 12.35 -7.71
CA ASN A 78 -3.78 13.23 -8.45
C ASN A 78 -5.13 13.50 -7.73
N GLY A 79 -5.31 12.93 -6.53
CA GLY A 79 -6.53 13.07 -5.74
C GLY A 79 -7.64 12.06 -6.07
N THR A 80 -7.48 11.22 -7.10
CA THR A 80 -8.47 10.20 -7.47
C THR A 80 -8.15 8.87 -6.81
N TRP A 81 -9.12 8.31 -6.06
CA TRP A 81 -9.01 6.99 -5.45
C TRP A 81 -9.49 5.89 -6.39
N ASN A 82 -8.61 4.93 -6.65
CA ASN A 82 -8.88 3.76 -7.48
C ASN A 82 -9.02 2.53 -6.60
N PHE A 83 -10.10 1.79 -6.78
CA PHE A 83 -10.40 0.62 -5.97
C PHE A 83 -9.44 -0.54 -6.28
N ILE A 84 -8.93 -1.19 -5.23
CA ILE A 84 -8.07 -2.39 -5.32
C ILE A 84 -8.89 -3.64 -4.97
N GLY A 85 -9.60 -3.62 -3.82
CA GLY A 85 -10.35 -4.79 -3.37
C GLY A 85 -10.91 -4.65 -1.97
N TYR A 86 -11.56 -5.73 -1.52
CA TYR A 86 -12.07 -5.89 -0.16
C TYR A 86 -11.24 -6.88 0.62
N ALA A 87 -11.17 -6.72 1.93
CA ALA A 87 -10.49 -7.63 2.83
C ALA A 87 -11.19 -7.70 4.19
N ASN A 88 -10.95 -8.78 4.94
CA ASN A 88 -11.27 -8.80 6.35
C ASN A 88 -10.31 -7.86 7.11
N GLY A 89 -10.84 -7.05 8.02
CA GLY A 89 -10.05 -6.07 8.76
C GLY A 89 -8.88 -6.69 9.54
N SER A 90 -9.05 -7.91 10.03
CA SER A 90 -8.04 -8.60 10.86
C SER A 90 -6.78 -9.02 10.12
N ILE A 91 -6.80 -9.16 8.78
CA ILE A 91 -5.62 -9.60 8.03
C ILE A 91 -4.51 -8.55 7.96
N GLY A 92 -4.85 -7.28 8.15
CA GLY A 92 -3.91 -6.17 8.01
C GLY A 92 -2.66 -6.31 8.86
N ASN A 93 -2.81 -6.74 10.12
CA ASN A 93 -1.70 -6.91 11.05
C ASN A 93 -1.03 -8.29 11.01
N THR A 94 -1.45 -9.16 10.10
CA THR A 94 -0.91 -10.51 9.94
C THR A 94 -0.24 -10.66 8.57
N THR A 95 -0.98 -11.20 7.61
CA THR A 95 -0.48 -11.40 6.23
C THR A 95 -0.49 -10.13 5.41
N GLY A 96 -1.40 -9.19 5.71
CA GLY A 96 -1.71 -8.06 4.85
C GLY A 96 -2.53 -8.45 3.62
N TYR A 97 -2.95 -7.46 2.86
CA TYR A 97 -3.66 -7.66 1.59
C TYR A 97 -2.68 -7.72 0.42
N PRO A 98 -2.63 -8.81 -0.36
CA PRO A 98 -1.77 -8.89 -1.53
C PRO A 98 -2.32 -8.02 -2.66
N TRP A 99 -1.54 -7.06 -3.11
CA TRP A 99 -1.82 -6.24 -4.28
C TRP A 99 -0.80 -6.54 -5.39
N LEU A 100 -1.26 -7.17 -6.47
CA LEU A 100 -0.49 -7.25 -7.70
C LEU A 100 -0.58 -5.88 -8.39
N ILE A 101 0.53 -5.17 -8.42
CA ILE A 101 0.58 -3.82 -9.01
C ILE A 101 0.43 -3.93 -10.52
N PRO A 102 -0.60 -3.32 -11.13
CA PRO A 102 -0.89 -3.51 -12.55
C PRO A 102 0.24 -2.96 -13.44
N VAL A 103 0.55 -3.69 -14.50
CA VAL A 103 1.58 -3.33 -15.49
C VAL A 103 1.01 -2.56 -16.69
N ASP A 104 -0.25 -2.81 -16.98
CA ASP A 104 -0.99 -2.28 -18.13
C ASP A 104 -1.68 -0.93 -17.85
N ASN A 105 -1.56 -0.43 -16.63
CA ASN A 105 -2.07 0.88 -16.23
C ASN A 105 -0.91 1.86 -15.99
N PRO A 106 -0.53 2.69 -16.97
CA PRO A 106 0.58 3.63 -16.82
C PRO A 106 0.33 4.67 -15.71
N ALA A 107 -0.92 4.95 -15.37
CA ALA A 107 -1.25 5.88 -14.30
C ALA A 107 -0.87 5.37 -12.91
N VAL A 108 -0.56 4.07 -12.74
CA VAL A 108 -0.12 3.53 -11.44
C VAL A 108 1.31 3.97 -11.11
N ILE A 109 2.14 4.24 -12.12
CA ILE A 109 3.52 4.70 -11.93
C ILE A 109 3.50 6.14 -11.41
N SER A 110 4.03 6.33 -10.22
CA SER A 110 4.02 7.64 -9.56
C SER A 110 5.08 7.72 -8.46
N PRO A 111 5.74 8.85 -8.28
CA PRO A 111 6.58 9.10 -7.12
C PRO A 111 5.79 9.42 -5.85
N ASN A 112 4.48 9.68 -5.95
CA ASN A 112 3.62 10.20 -4.89
C ASN A 112 2.37 9.33 -4.67
N ALA A 113 2.52 8.02 -4.79
CA ALA A 113 1.42 7.10 -4.56
C ALA A 113 1.06 7.01 -3.07
N THR A 114 -0.21 6.76 -2.78
CA THR A 114 -0.73 6.48 -1.43
C THR A 114 -1.76 5.36 -1.48
N ILE A 115 -1.91 4.65 -0.37
CA ILE A 115 -2.94 3.62 -0.16
C ILE A 115 -3.91 4.11 0.93
N LYS A 116 -5.21 3.98 0.69
CA LYS A 116 -6.24 4.19 1.71
C LYS A 116 -6.91 2.86 2.05
N VAL A 117 -7.06 2.61 3.35
CA VAL A 117 -7.87 1.51 3.90
C VAL A 117 -9.05 2.12 4.63
N SER A 118 -10.25 1.73 4.30
CA SER A 118 -11.50 2.28 4.83
C SER A 118 -12.43 1.18 5.30
N ASN A 119 -13.04 1.34 6.48
CA ASN A 119 -14.07 0.44 6.96
C ASN A 119 -15.29 0.48 6.01
N THR A 120 -15.79 -0.68 5.61
CA THR A 120 -16.94 -0.76 4.68
C THR A 120 -18.27 -0.37 5.33
N PHE A 121 -18.37 -0.46 6.66
CA PHE A 121 -19.55 -0.09 7.42
C PHE A 121 -19.58 1.41 7.77
N ASP A 122 -18.42 1.99 8.04
CA ASP A 122 -18.25 3.40 8.43
C ASP A 122 -17.02 3.98 7.71
N GLU A 123 -17.25 4.63 6.58
CA GLU A 123 -16.18 5.21 5.76
C GLU A 123 -15.40 6.34 6.46
N GLN A 124 -15.88 6.88 7.57
CA GLN A 124 -15.14 7.85 8.38
C GLN A 124 -14.01 7.16 9.15
N THR A 125 -14.15 5.87 9.44
CA THR A 125 -13.08 5.03 9.96
C THR A 125 -12.18 4.59 8.81
N ASN A 126 -11.18 5.40 8.49
CA ASN A 126 -10.19 5.13 7.44
C ASN A 126 -8.83 5.68 7.83
N ASP A 127 -7.81 5.22 7.12
CA ASP A 127 -6.47 5.78 7.20
C ASP A 127 -5.76 5.67 5.85
N THR A 128 -4.79 6.55 5.65
CA THR A 128 -4.01 6.64 4.41
C THR A 128 -2.53 6.46 4.74
N SER A 129 -1.85 5.63 3.98
CA SER A 129 -0.43 5.38 4.13
C SER A 129 0.40 6.65 3.93
N ASP A 130 1.63 6.60 4.38
CA ASP A 130 2.66 7.51 3.91
C ASP A 130 2.78 7.45 2.38
N THR A 131 3.38 8.51 1.81
CA THR A 131 3.68 8.58 0.39
C THR A 131 4.83 7.64 0.03
N PHE A 132 4.63 6.85 -1.02
CA PHE A 132 5.62 5.94 -1.57
C PHE A 132 5.70 6.09 -3.09
N SER A 133 6.66 5.39 -3.72
CA SER A 133 6.79 5.40 -5.18
C SER A 133 6.35 4.08 -5.79
N VAL A 134 5.60 4.14 -6.88
CA VAL A 134 5.41 3.01 -7.79
C VAL A 134 6.29 3.25 -9.01
N VAL A 135 7.16 2.30 -9.31
CA VAL A 135 8.21 2.43 -10.32
C VAL A 135 8.13 1.32 -11.37
N PRO A 136 8.60 1.58 -12.60
CA PRO A 136 8.77 0.53 -13.61
C PRO A 136 9.76 -0.55 -13.14
N ARG A 137 9.70 -1.72 -13.77
CA ARG A 137 10.63 -2.82 -13.55
C ARG A 137 11.25 -3.28 -14.86
N PHE A 138 12.50 -3.66 -14.80
CA PHE A 138 13.22 -4.33 -15.88
C PHE A 138 13.68 -5.71 -15.46
N GLU A 139 13.75 -6.61 -16.43
CA GLU A 139 14.29 -7.95 -16.26
C GLU A 139 15.20 -8.28 -17.43
N VAL A 140 16.51 -8.33 -17.19
CA VAL A 140 17.49 -8.67 -18.23
C VAL A 140 17.34 -10.15 -18.57
N THR A 141 17.10 -10.46 -19.84
CA THR A 141 16.92 -11.81 -20.35
C THR A 141 18.13 -12.32 -21.12
N SER A 142 19.05 -11.44 -21.51
CA SER A 142 20.35 -11.77 -22.13
C SER A 142 21.37 -10.66 -21.83
N PRO A 143 22.60 -10.99 -21.40
CA PRO A 143 23.15 -12.34 -21.18
C PRO A 143 22.54 -13.04 -19.97
N VAL A 144 22.52 -14.37 -20.00
CA VAL A 144 22.08 -15.20 -18.85
C VAL A 144 23.24 -15.52 -17.89
N ALA A 145 22.91 -15.98 -16.70
CA ALA A 145 23.90 -16.38 -15.71
C ALA A 145 24.84 -17.47 -16.29
N SER A 146 26.14 -17.33 -16.03
CA SER A 146 27.20 -18.24 -16.49
C SER A 146 27.42 -18.29 -18.02
N GLU A 147 26.78 -17.40 -18.78
CA GLU A 147 27.05 -17.29 -20.22
C GLU A 147 28.47 -16.79 -20.48
N LEU A 148 29.21 -17.47 -21.37
CA LEU A 148 30.56 -17.09 -21.75
C LEU A 148 30.54 -16.18 -22.97
N LEU A 149 30.99 -14.95 -22.77
CA LEU A 149 31.11 -13.96 -23.84
C LEU A 149 32.59 -13.84 -24.26
N TYR A 150 32.82 -13.81 -25.58
CA TYR A 150 34.18 -13.73 -26.15
C TYR A 150 34.49 -12.28 -26.53
N ALA A 151 35.72 -11.86 -26.22
CA ALA A 151 36.20 -10.54 -26.62
C ALA A 151 36.13 -10.35 -28.15
N ASN A 152 35.80 -9.13 -28.57
CA ASN A 152 35.60 -8.72 -29.96
C ASN A 152 34.45 -9.44 -30.71
N LYS A 153 33.55 -10.06 -29.97
CA LYS A 153 32.28 -10.58 -30.54
C LYS A 153 31.09 -9.69 -30.15
N VAL A 154 30.15 -9.56 -31.06
CA VAL A 154 28.89 -8.83 -30.78
C VAL A 154 27.99 -9.72 -29.94
N LYS A 155 27.39 -9.12 -28.91
CA LYS A 155 26.35 -9.72 -28.10
C LYS A 155 25.23 -8.71 -27.90
N TYR A 156 24.00 -9.14 -28.13
CA TYR A 156 22.83 -8.33 -27.83
C TYR A 156 22.47 -8.45 -26.35
N ILE A 157 22.17 -7.32 -25.73
CA ILE A 157 21.58 -7.24 -24.40
C ILE A 157 20.08 -7.18 -24.61
N LEU A 158 19.35 -8.12 -24.01
CA LEU A 158 17.91 -8.22 -24.12
C LEU A 158 17.26 -8.11 -22.74
N TRP A 159 16.11 -7.48 -22.65
CA TRP A 159 15.36 -7.32 -21.41
C TRP A 159 13.86 -7.25 -21.68
N ASN A 160 13.08 -7.62 -20.64
CA ASN A 160 11.66 -7.31 -20.56
C ASN A 160 11.48 -5.99 -19.83
N LYS A 161 10.55 -5.17 -20.28
CA LYS A 161 10.10 -3.96 -19.59
C LYS A 161 8.72 -4.16 -18.99
N PHE A 162 8.50 -3.60 -17.82
CA PHE A 162 7.20 -3.55 -17.16
C PHE A 162 6.93 -2.10 -16.77
N GLY A 163 5.88 -1.52 -17.33
CA GLY A 163 5.54 -0.10 -17.23
C GLY A 163 6.10 0.75 -18.38
N ASP A 164 5.66 2.01 -18.42
CA ASP A 164 6.00 2.93 -19.50
C ASP A 164 7.34 3.63 -19.24
N VAL A 165 8.38 3.15 -19.92
CA VAL A 165 9.71 3.77 -19.96
C VAL A 165 10.15 3.86 -21.42
N GLN A 166 10.41 5.07 -21.90
CA GLN A 166 10.73 5.33 -23.29
C GLN A 166 12.17 4.96 -23.65
N ASN A 167 13.13 5.39 -22.82
CA ASN A 167 14.55 5.21 -23.09
C ASN A 167 15.28 4.70 -21.85
N VAL A 168 16.37 3.98 -22.07
CA VAL A 168 17.22 3.42 -21.03
C VAL A 168 18.70 3.71 -21.32
N ASN A 169 19.52 3.69 -20.26
CA ASN A 169 20.97 3.64 -20.38
C ASN A 169 21.46 2.25 -20.02
N LEU A 170 22.36 1.70 -20.78
CA LEU A 170 22.94 0.38 -20.56
C LEU A 170 24.33 0.51 -19.95
N TYR A 171 24.60 -0.25 -18.89
CA TYR A 171 25.88 -0.27 -18.20
C TYR A 171 26.33 -1.70 -17.98
N TRP A 172 27.65 -1.89 -17.83
CA TRP A 172 28.24 -3.13 -17.35
C TRP A 172 29.20 -2.87 -16.18
N SER A 173 29.41 -3.86 -15.33
CA SER A 173 30.30 -3.75 -14.19
C SER A 173 31.00 -5.08 -13.90
N LYS A 174 32.26 -5.00 -13.41
CA LYS A 174 32.99 -6.12 -12.84
C LYS A 174 32.72 -6.33 -11.35
N THR A 175 32.08 -5.38 -10.68
CA THR A 175 31.91 -5.30 -9.22
C THR A 175 30.44 -5.33 -8.80
N ASN A 176 29.54 -5.89 -9.60
CA ASN A 176 28.10 -5.95 -9.34
C ASN A 176 27.47 -4.57 -9.03
N PHE A 177 28.01 -3.51 -9.64
CA PHE A 177 27.56 -2.12 -9.43
C PHE A 177 27.69 -1.60 -7.99
N THR A 178 28.53 -2.21 -7.15
CA THR A 178 28.77 -1.76 -5.76
C THR A 178 29.52 -0.42 -5.69
N GLU A 179 30.22 -0.06 -6.76
CA GLU A 179 31.01 1.17 -6.88
C GLU A 179 30.37 2.20 -7.83
N GLY A 180 29.03 2.21 -7.94
CA GLY A 180 28.27 3.13 -8.79
C GLY A 180 27.69 2.48 -10.04
N LEU A 181 27.40 3.28 -11.07
CA LEU A 181 26.68 2.82 -12.28
C LEU A 181 27.50 1.90 -13.19
N GLY A 182 28.81 1.75 -12.95
CA GLY A 182 29.68 0.99 -13.83
C GLY A 182 30.07 1.74 -15.11
N THR A 183 30.51 0.99 -16.14
CA THR A 183 30.92 1.54 -17.43
C THR A 183 29.73 1.61 -18.38
N LEU A 184 29.48 2.77 -18.96
CA LEU A 184 28.42 2.99 -19.94
C LEU A 184 28.69 2.17 -21.21
N ILE A 185 27.72 1.41 -21.66
CA ILE A 185 27.69 0.71 -22.95
C ILE A 185 27.03 1.62 -23.97
N GLU A 186 25.82 2.05 -23.67
CA GLU A 186 25.01 2.90 -24.56
C GLU A 186 24.08 3.78 -23.73
N ALA A 187 23.90 5.03 -24.20
CA ALA A 187 23.01 6.00 -23.57
C ALA A 187 21.78 6.23 -24.42
N ASN A 188 20.64 6.45 -23.76
CA ASN A 188 19.40 6.89 -24.39
C ASN A 188 18.93 5.95 -25.52
N THR A 189 19.15 4.64 -25.33
CA THR A 189 18.64 3.66 -26.31
C THR A 189 17.13 3.49 -26.15
N THR A 190 16.44 3.25 -27.29
CA THR A 190 14.99 3.01 -27.25
C THR A 190 14.68 1.74 -26.48
N ASN A 191 13.58 1.79 -25.75
CA ASN A 191 13.11 0.69 -24.91
C ASN A 191 11.93 -0.02 -25.62
N ASP A 192 12.23 -0.67 -26.75
CA ASP A 192 11.28 -1.36 -27.64
C ASP A 192 10.87 -2.74 -27.12
#